data_d771dafd21d8b79a2b779122035cf64a
#
_entry.id   d771dafd21d8b79a2b779122035cf64a
#
_cell.length_a   1.000
_cell.length_b   1.000
_cell.length_c   1.000
_cell.angle_alpha   90.00
_cell.angle_beta   90.00
_cell.angle_gamma   90.00
#
_symmetry.space_group_name_H-M   'P 1'
#
loop_
_entity.id
_entity.type
_entity.pdbx_description
1 polymer ?
#
loop_
_entity_poly.entity_id
_entity_poly.type
_entity_poly.pdbx_seq_one_letter_code
_entity_poly.pdbx_strand_id
1 'polypeptide(L)'
;MALAVITGAGAPGGIGMASARALGQAGFDLAITATTGRIEARRAELMAEGFAVTAFQGDLTDPATVARLYDTTGPAAVLVNNAGMGSVLAPAEQMAFVDMTAEQWRRQMDVTLTTAVLVTRAYLPAMLAAGQGRVVMMASVTGPFVSNPGESAYSAAKAAMVGLTHALALEVAAQGVTVNAVAPGWIATEAATPEELRAASATPPRRAGTPAEVAACVAFLASPGASYVNGTTLVVDGGNILQERKA
;
A
#
# COMPACT_ATOMS: atom_id res chain seq x y z
N MET A 1 -6.39 -6.41 -21.24
CA MET A 1 -7.15 -6.58 -19.96
C MET A 1 -7.17 -5.26 -19.21
N ALA A 2 -7.94 -5.12 -18.14
CA ALA A 2 -7.92 -3.91 -17.32
C ALA A 2 -6.59 -3.84 -16.54
N LEU A 3 -6.02 -2.63 -16.38
CA LEU A 3 -4.73 -2.43 -15.74
C LEU A 3 -4.89 -2.25 -14.22
N ALA A 4 -4.03 -2.90 -13.44
CA ALA A 4 -3.79 -2.62 -12.03
C ALA A 4 -2.39 -2.01 -11.84
N VAL A 5 -2.31 -0.87 -11.17
CA VAL A 5 -1.05 -0.21 -10.81
C VAL A 5 -0.76 -0.46 -9.33
N ILE A 6 0.42 -1.00 -9.02
CA ILE A 6 0.86 -1.32 -7.67
C ILE A 6 2.16 -0.57 -7.37
N THR A 7 2.10 0.40 -6.48
CA THR A 7 3.30 1.12 -6.07
C THR A 7 4.09 0.36 -5.00
N GLY A 8 5.42 0.47 -5.02
CA GLY A 8 6.25 -0.13 -3.98
C GLY A 8 6.37 -1.66 -4.04
N ALA A 9 6.43 -2.24 -5.25
CA ALA A 9 6.54 -3.70 -5.45
C ALA A 9 7.99 -4.20 -5.62
N GLY A 10 8.99 -3.47 -5.12
CA GLY A 10 10.41 -3.82 -5.34
C GLY A 10 10.95 -5.00 -4.51
N ALA A 11 10.32 -5.36 -3.39
CA ALA A 11 10.75 -6.46 -2.53
C ALA A 11 10.03 -7.76 -2.92
N PRO A 12 10.74 -8.89 -3.21
CA PRO A 12 10.13 -10.13 -3.69
C PRO A 12 9.14 -10.74 -2.69
N GLY A 13 9.45 -10.68 -1.38
CA GLY A 13 8.59 -11.12 -0.28
C GLY A 13 7.73 -10.01 0.33
N GLY A 14 7.55 -8.87 -0.37
CA GLY A 14 6.77 -7.75 0.13
C GLY A 14 5.28 -7.80 -0.22
N ILE A 15 4.48 -7.00 0.49
CA ILE A 15 3.04 -6.88 0.26
C ILE A 15 2.75 -6.41 -1.18
N GLY A 16 3.55 -5.49 -1.73
CA GLY A 16 3.38 -5.01 -3.11
C GLY A 16 3.48 -6.12 -4.16
N MET A 17 4.48 -7.00 -4.05
CA MET A 17 4.62 -8.16 -4.94
C MET A 17 3.51 -9.19 -4.75
N ALA A 18 3.13 -9.47 -3.51
CA ALA A 18 2.00 -10.35 -3.23
C ALA A 18 0.70 -9.80 -3.82
N SER A 19 0.46 -8.48 -3.69
CA SER A 19 -0.70 -7.79 -4.28
C SER A 19 -0.67 -7.85 -5.81
N ALA A 20 0.51 -7.68 -6.45
CA ALA A 20 0.65 -7.82 -7.89
C ALA A 20 0.28 -9.23 -8.35
N ARG A 21 0.78 -10.29 -7.69
CA ARG A 21 0.39 -11.68 -7.99
C ARG A 21 -1.11 -11.92 -7.85
N ALA A 22 -1.70 -11.47 -6.75
CA ALA A 22 -3.14 -11.66 -6.51
C ALA A 22 -4.00 -10.96 -7.56
N LEU A 23 -3.62 -9.75 -7.99
CA LEU A 23 -4.33 -9.02 -9.04
C LEU A 23 -4.09 -9.63 -10.43
N GLY A 24 -2.87 -10.11 -10.74
CA GLY A 24 -2.59 -10.86 -11.95
C GLY A 24 -3.43 -12.14 -12.06
N GLN A 25 -3.56 -12.90 -10.96
CA GLN A 25 -4.43 -14.09 -10.89
C GLN A 25 -5.92 -13.73 -11.03
N ALA A 26 -6.31 -12.51 -10.63
CA ALA A 26 -7.67 -11.98 -10.84
C ALA A 26 -7.90 -11.47 -12.29
N GLY A 27 -6.90 -11.56 -13.18
CA GLY A 27 -7.03 -11.25 -14.61
C GLY A 27 -6.68 -9.81 -14.98
N PHE A 28 -5.95 -9.08 -14.15
CA PHE A 28 -5.47 -7.75 -14.48
C PHE A 28 -4.10 -7.81 -15.17
N ASP A 29 -3.87 -6.93 -16.15
CA ASP A 29 -2.52 -6.53 -16.54
C ASP A 29 -1.90 -5.73 -15.40
N LEU A 30 -0.59 -5.80 -15.22
CA LEU A 30 0.07 -5.24 -14.06
C LEU A 30 1.03 -4.10 -14.45
N ALA A 31 1.01 -3.02 -13.67
CA ALA A 31 2.10 -2.04 -13.64
C ALA A 31 2.65 -1.97 -12.22
N ILE A 32 3.94 -2.22 -12.07
CA ILE A 32 4.62 -2.27 -10.78
C ILE A 32 5.71 -1.21 -10.68
N THR A 33 5.88 -0.59 -9.51
CA THR A 33 6.91 0.44 -9.34
C THR A 33 7.86 0.16 -8.17
N ALA A 34 9.08 0.67 -8.28
CA ALA A 34 10.03 0.82 -7.18
C ALA A 34 10.98 1.99 -7.45
N THR A 35 11.69 2.44 -6.44
CA THR A 35 12.69 3.51 -6.54
C THR A 35 14.00 3.06 -7.20
N THR A 36 14.24 1.76 -7.31
CA THR A 36 15.50 1.20 -7.84
C THR A 36 15.25 0.19 -8.97
N GLY A 37 16.31 -0.10 -9.74
CA GLY A 37 16.27 -1.04 -10.87
C GLY A 37 15.91 -2.49 -10.52
N ARG A 38 15.84 -2.85 -9.23
CA ARG A 38 15.36 -4.17 -8.80
C ARG A 38 13.93 -4.49 -9.26
N ILE A 39 13.19 -3.47 -9.69
CA ILE A 39 11.84 -3.66 -10.23
C ILE A 39 11.83 -4.49 -11.52
N GLU A 40 12.91 -4.46 -12.30
CA GLU A 40 13.02 -5.28 -13.51
C GLU A 40 13.13 -6.78 -13.20
N ALA A 41 13.80 -7.15 -12.11
CA ALA A 41 13.79 -8.53 -11.65
C ALA A 41 12.38 -8.96 -11.19
N ARG A 42 11.63 -8.07 -10.55
CA ARG A 42 10.23 -8.34 -10.17
C ARG A 42 9.32 -8.50 -11.37
N ARG A 43 9.53 -7.66 -12.40
CA ARG A 43 8.84 -7.82 -13.68
C ARG A 43 9.12 -9.20 -14.30
N ALA A 44 10.39 -9.58 -14.37
CA ALA A 44 10.78 -10.87 -14.94
C ALA A 44 10.14 -12.06 -14.18
N GLU A 45 10.08 -12.01 -12.84
CA GLU A 45 9.41 -13.02 -12.02
C GLU A 45 7.91 -13.15 -12.37
N LEU A 46 7.20 -12.03 -12.38
CA LEU A 46 5.76 -12.02 -12.68
C LEU A 46 5.48 -12.44 -14.14
N MET A 47 6.34 -12.05 -15.07
CA MET A 47 6.23 -12.51 -16.47
C MET A 47 6.47 -14.02 -16.61
N ALA A 48 7.40 -14.59 -15.83
CA ALA A 48 7.62 -16.04 -15.80
C ALA A 48 6.42 -16.80 -15.17
N GLU A 49 5.64 -16.12 -14.32
CA GLU A 49 4.35 -16.62 -13.79
C GLU A 49 3.19 -16.47 -14.81
N GLY A 50 3.43 -15.88 -15.99
CA GLY A 50 2.45 -15.75 -17.07
C GLY A 50 1.68 -14.43 -17.08
N PHE A 51 2.04 -13.44 -16.29
CA PHE A 51 1.35 -12.14 -16.24
C PHE A 51 1.93 -11.15 -17.25
N ALA A 52 1.07 -10.26 -17.79
CA ALA A 52 1.50 -9.09 -18.55
C ALA A 52 1.92 -7.99 -17.57
N VAL A 53 3.18 -7.53 -17.63
CA VAL A 53 3.75 -6.64 -16.61
C VAL A 53 4.55 -5.51 -17.22
N THR A 54 4.22 -4.27 -16.86
CA THR A 54 5.04 -3.08 -17.05
C THR A 54 5.76 -2.74 -15.75
N ALA A 55 7.07 -2.54 -15.80
CA ALA A 55 7.85 -2.05 -14.66
C ALA A 55 8.18 -0.57 -14.83
N PHE A 56 8.15 0.18 -13.75
CA PHE A 56 8.53 1.58 -13.72
C PHE A 56 9.45 1.86 -12.54
N GLN A 57 10.64 2.38 -12.83
CA GLN A 57 11.57 2.86 -11.81
C GLN A 57 11.42 4.36 -11.63
N GLY A 58 11.18 4.81 -10.39
CA GLY A 58 11.13 6.24 -10.10
C GLY A 58 10.80 6.55 -8.64
N ASP A 59 11.15 7.75 -8.24
CA ASP A 59 10.76 8.33 -6.95
C ASP A 59 9.39 9.02 -7.10
N LEU A 60 8.36 8.43 -6.52
CA LEU A 60 6.98 8.90 -6.61
C LEU A 60 6.67 10.07 -5.64
N THR A 61 7.65 10.56 -4.91
CA THR A 61 7.54 11.84 -4.19
C THR A 61 7.69 13.04 -5.12
N ASP A 62 8.21 12.81 -6.35
CA ASP A 62 8.34 13.83 -7.39
C ASP A 62 7.14 13.82 -8.35
N PRO A 63 6.37 14.92 -8.46
CA PRO A 63 5.23 15.01 -9.35
C PRO A 63 5.55 14.75 -10.84
N ALA A 64 6.74 15.14 -11.32
CA ALA A 64 7.15 14.90 -12.69
C ALA A 64 7.37 13.40 -12.95
N THR A 65 7.90 12.68 -11.97
CA THR A 65 8.05 11.23 -12.03
C THR A 65 6.69 10.52 -12.04
N VAL A 66 5.72 10.99 -11.26
CA VAL A 66 4.35 10.45 -11.27
C VAL A 66 3.67 10.71 -12.62
N ALA A 67 3.88 11.87 -13.25
CA ALA A 67 3.37 12.15 -14.59
C ALA A 67 3.96 11.15 -15.62
N ARG A 68 5.28 10.91 -15.59
CA ARG A 68 5.91 9.91 -16.48
C ARG A 68 5.40 8.48 -16.21
N LEU A 69 5.11 8.13 -14.96
CA LEU A 69 4.48 6.85 -14.65
C LEU A 69 3.13 6.72 -15.38
N TYR A 70 2.27 7.72 -15.24
CA TYR A 70 0.96 7.73 -15.92
C TYR A 70 1.09 7.69 -17.45
N ASP A 71 2.02 8.46 -18.03
CA ASP A 71 2.28 8.45 -19.49
C ASP A 71 2.77 7.07 -19.97
N THR A 72 3.53 6.35 -19.14
CA THR A 72 4.06 5.02 -19.47
C THR A 72 2.98 3.93 -19.39
N THR A 73 2.10 4.00 -18.40
CA THR A 73 1.14 2.93 -18.09
C THR A 73 -0.25 3.17 -18.67
N GLY A 74 -0.61 4.43 -18.89
CA GLY A 74 -1.97 4.83 -19.24
C GLY A 74 -2.96 4.67 -18.07
N PRO A 75 -4.27 4.75 -18.34
CA PRO A 75 -5.31 4.67 -17.34
C PRO A 75 -5.38 3.29 -16.69
N ALA A 76 -5.70 3.24 -15.40
CA ALA A 76 -5.83 2.02 -14.63
C ALA A 76 -7.24 1.86 -14.05
N ALA A 77 -7.72 0.62 -13.97
CA ALA A 77 -8.96 0.28 -13.28
C ALA A 77 -8.75 0.08 -11.77
N VAL A 78 -7.54 -0.32 -11.38
CA VAL A 78 -7.16 -0.55 -9.97
C VAL A 78 -5.87 0.21 -9.66
N LEU A 79 -5.85 0.91 -8.55
CA LEU A 79 -4.66 1.54 -8.00
C LEU A 79 -4.42 1.04 -6.57
N VAL A 80 -3.24 0.46 -6.31
CA VAL A 80 -2.79 0.06 -4.97
C VAL A 80 -1.65 0.98 -4.54
N ASN A 81 -1.94 1.90 -3.63
CA ASN A 81 -0.96 2.79 -3.01
C ASN A 81 -0.24 2.05 -1.87
N ASN A 82 0.77 1.26 -2.23
CA ASN A 82 1.54 0.46 -1.28
C ASN A 82 2.95 1.03 -1.01
N ALA A 83 3.46 1.93 -1.86
CA ALA A 83 4.74 2.60 -1.59
C ALA A 83 4.69 3.35 -0.25
N GLY A 84 5.77 3.27 0.52
CA GLY A 84 5.86 3.91 1.83
C GLY A 84 7.17 3.55 2.54
N MET A 85 7.30 4.01 3.79
CA MET A 85 8.42 3.66 4.66
C MET A 85 8.43 2.18 5.05
N GLY A 86 9.58 1.72 5.52
CA GLY A 86 9.73 0.36 6.03
C GLY A 86 10.08 -0.67 4.96
N SER A 87 10.90 -0.31 3.96
CA SER A 87 11.50 -1.27 3.03
C SER A 87 12.91 -1.66 3.49
N VAL A 88 13.42 -2.79 2.98
CA VAL A 88 14.80 -3.26 3.23
C VAL A 88 15.86 -2.18 2.92
N LEU A 89 15.62 -1.34 1.89
CA LEU A 89 16.56 -0.29 1.47
C LEU A 89 16.28 1.07 2.14
N ALA A 90 15.12 1.26 2.74
CA ALA A 90 14.74 2.46 3.46
C ALA A 90 13.93 2.04 4.70
N PRO A 91 14.60 1.52 5.73
CA PRO A 91 13.92 1.15 6.98
C PRO A 91 13.26 2.37 7.60
N ALA A 92 12.16 2.14 8.31
CA ALA A 92 11.51 3.21 9.06
C ALA A 92 12.48 3.78 10.10
N GLU A 93 12.66 5.10 10.11
CA GLU A 93 13.46 5.75 11.13
C GLU A 93 12.67 5.83 12.43
N GLN A 94 13.16 5.16 13.45
CA GLN A 94 12.58 5.25 14.80
C GLN A 94 13.41 6.25 15.62
N MET A 95 12.75 7.26 16.18
CA MET A 95 13.36 8.27 17.04
C MET A 95 12.34 8.94 17.94
N ALA A 96 12.79 9.46 19.09
CA ALA A 96 11.92 10.25 19.94
C ALA A 96 11.42 11.50 19.17
N PHE A 97 10.17 11.87 19.37
CA PHE A 97 9.56 13.01 18.64
C PHE A 97 10.34 14.33 18.84
N VAL A 98 10.88 14.54 20.05
CA VAL A 98 11.64 15.75 20.39
C VAL A 98 12.98 15.84 19.65
N ASP A 99 13.53 14.73 19.17
CA ASP A 99 14.80 14.65 18.47
C ASP A 99 14.62 14.68 16.94
N MET A 100 13.37 14.56 16.47
CA MET A 100 13.05 14.55 15.03
C MET A 100 13.16 15.94 14.43
N THR A 101 13.97 16.09 13.41
CA THR A 101 14.06 17.35 12.65
C THR A 101 12.83 17.52 11.75
N ALA A 102 12.53 18.78 11.40
CA ALA A 102 11.45 19.08 10.45
C ALA A 102 11.68 18.47 9.06
N GLU A 103 12.94 18.25 8.67
CA GLU A 103 13.28 17.60 7.41
C GLU A 103 12.99 16.10 7.44
N GLN A 104 13.37 15.41 8.51
CA GLN A 104 13.05 13.99 8.72
C GLN A 104 11.55 13.77 8.78
N TRP A 105 10.82 14.63 9.48
CA TRP A 105 9.35 14.61 9.49
C TRP A 105 8.77 14.71 8.08
N ARG A 106 9.17 15.74 7.30
CA ARG A 106 8.67 15.92 5.93
C ARG A 106 8.99 14.72 5.05
N ARG A 107 10.24 14.24 5.07
CA ARG A 107 10.64 13.07 4.29
C ARG A 107 9.80 11.84 4.59
N GLN A 108 9.51 11.57 5.85
CA GLN A 108 8.68 10.44 6.25
C GLN A 108 7.22 10.60 5.79
N MET A 109 6.68 11.81 5.88
CA MET A 109 5.35 12.12 5.32
C MET A 109 5.34 11.98 3.80
N ASP A 110 6.37 12.47 3.11
CA ASP A 110 6.44 12.46 1.66
C ASP A 110 6.48 11.03 1.10
N VAL A 111 7.35 10.17 1.62
CA VAL A 111 7.46 8.79 1.11
C VAL A 111 6.23 7.93 1.39
N THR A 112 5.41 8.28 2.37
CA THR A 112 4.24 7.48 2.76
C THR A 112 2.94 8.10 2.27
N LEU A 113 2.67 9.36 2.63
CA LEU A 113 1.39 10.02 2.34
C LEU A 113 1.42 10.78 1.02
N THR A 114 2.42 11.66 0.82
CA THR A 114 2.47 12.51 -0.39
C THR A 114 2.57 11.66 -1.65
N THR A 115 3.33 10.56 -1.62
CA THR A 115 3.37 9.57 -2.71
C THR A 115 1.96 9.06 -3.06
N ALA A 116 1.19 8.63 -2.08
CA ALA A 116 -0.17 8.12 -2.31
C ALA A 116 -1.11 9.20 -2.86
N VAL A 117 -0.99 10.44 -2.36
CA VAL A 117 -1.76 11.60 -2.85
C VAL A 117 -1.44 11.89 -4.31
N LEU A 118 -0.16 11.99 -4.67
CA LEU A 118 0.28 12.34 -6.03
C LEU A 118 -0.15 11.27 -7.04
N VAL A 119 0.07 10.00 -6.72
CA VAL A 119 -0.32 8.89 -7.60
C VAL A 119 -1.83 8.80 -7.73
N THR A 120 -2.58 8.94 -6.65
CA THR A 120 -4.06 8.95 -6.73
C THR A 120 -4.55 10.10 -7.59
N ARG A 121 -4.01 11.30 -7.44
CA ARG A 121 -4.37 12.46 -8.29
C ARG A 121 -4.10 12.23 -9.78
N ALA A 122 -3.07 11.48 -10.12
CA ALA A 122 -2.74 11.19 -11.52
C ALA A 122 -3.72 10.19 -12.16
N TYR A 123 -4.16 9.17 -11.41
CA TYR A 123 -4.99 8.10 -11.96
C TYR A 123 -6.49 8.32 -11.79
N LEU A 124 -6.90 9.02 -10.75
CA LEU A 124 -8.31 9.22 -10.40
C LEU A 124 -9.15 9.86 -11.52
N PRO A 125 -8.69 10.90 -12.24
CA PRO A 125 -9.48 11.51 -13.31
C PRO A 125 -9.93 10.54 -14.41
N ALA A 126 -9.07 9.60 -14.79
CA ALA A 126 -9.41 8.58 -15.79
C ALA A 126 -10.43 7.56 -15.25
N MET A 127 -10.34 7.18 -13.97
CA MET A 127 -11.33 6.33 -13.31
C MET A 127 -12.70 6.99 -13.25
N LEU A 128 -12.74 8.29 -12.93
CA LEU A 128 -13.98 9.08 -12.90
C LEU A 128 -14.60 9.17 -14.29
N ALA A 129 -13.80 9.44 -15.32
CA ALA A 129 -14.27 9.51 -16.71
C ALA A 129 -14.79 8.14 -17.21
N ALA A 130 -14.19 7.04 -16.73
CA ALA A 130 -14.64 5.68 -17.06
C ALA A 130 -15.89 5.23 -16.27
N GLY A 131 -16.29 5.99 -15.23
CA GLY A 131 -17.40 5.58 -14.34
C GLY A 131 -17.08 4.33 -13.52
N GLN A 132 -15.80 3.98 -13.38
CA GLN A 132 -15.36 2.77 -12.69
C GLN A 132 -13.92 2.91 -12.23
N GLY A 133 -13.63 2.55 -10.97
CA GLY A 133 -12.29 2.52 -10.43
C GLY A 133 -12.23 1.91 -9.04
N ARG A 134 -11.07 1.41 -8.67
CA ARG A 134 -10.78 0.85 -7.34
C ARG A 134 -9.47 1.40 -6.83
N VAL A 135 -9.52 2.16 -5.75
CA VAL A 135 -8.31 2.69 -5.07
C VAL A 135 -8.17 1.99 -3.73
N VAL A 136 -7.02 1.36 -3.51
CA VAL A 136 -6.68 0.68 -2.25
C VAL A 136 -5.46 1.36 -1.63
N MET A 137 -5.63 1.94 -0.46
CA MET A 137 -4.57 2.54 0.34
C MET A 137 -3.96 1.51 1.28
N MET A 138 -2.65 1.28 1.20
CA MET A 138 -1.95 0.43 2.17
C MET A 138 -1.64 1.25 3.42
N ALA A 139 -2.60 1.30 4.33
CA ALA A 139 -2.46 1.93 5.63
C ALA A 139 -1.62 1.05 6.59
N SER A 140 -1.94 1.03 7.85
CA SER A 140 -1.37 0.17 8.90
C SER A 140 -2.33 0.16 10.09
N VAL A 141 -2.23 -0.82 10.98
CA VAL A 141 -2.84 -0.69 12.30
C VAL A 141 -2.13 0.39 13.13
N THR A 142 -0.82 0.58 12.90
CA THR A 142 -0.03 1.67 13.51
C THR A 142 -0.46 3.01 12.91
N GLY A 143 -0.87 3.91 13.77
CA GLY A 143 -1.40 5.23 13.48
C GLY A 143 -2.90 5.30 13.71
N PRO A 144 -3.76 4.66 12.92
CA PRO A 144 -5.20 4.75 13.11
C PRO A 144 -5.74 4.08 14.38
N PHE A 145 -5.11 2.97 14.82
CA PHE A 145 -5.65 2.12 15.90
C PHE A 145 -4.70 1.96 17.07
N VAL A 146 -3.39 1.81 16.80
CA VAL A 146 -2.32 1.65 17.80
C VAL A 146 -1.13 2.49 17.39
N SER A 147 -0.10 2.58 18.26
CA SER A 147 1.17 3.23 17.90
C SER A 147 2.31 2.62 18.70
N ASN A 148 3.55 2.88 18.24
CA ASN A 148 4.76 2.52 18.96
C ASN A 148 5.57 3.78 19.31
N PRO A 149 6.31 3.79 20.42
CA PRO A 149 7.28 4.83 20.69
C PRO A 149 8.29 4.96 19.53
N GLY A 150 8.63 6.18 19.18
CA GLY A 150 9.59 6.45 18.09
C GLY A 150 9.01 6.45 16.67
N GLU A 151 7.73 6.14 16.49
CA GLU A 151 7.06 6.06 15.17
C GLU A 151 6.05 7.19 14.93
N SER A 152 6.29 8.38 15.46
CA SER A 152 5.32 9.49 15.41
C SER A 152 4.97 9.92 13.99
N ALA A 153 5.96 10.08 13.09
CA ALA A 153 5.71 10.48 11.71
C ALA A 153 5.06 9.36 10.89
N TYR A 154 5.48 8.11 11.09
CA TYR A 154 4.84 6.95 10.48
C TYR A 154 3.37 6.82 10.89
N SER A 155 3.10 6.90 12.20
CA SER A 155 1.74 6.87 12.75
C SER A 155 0.88 7.98 12.18
N ALA A 156 1.39 9.21 12.11
CA ALA A 156 0.68 10.34 11.53
C ALA A 156 0.36 10.12 10.05
N ALA A 157 1.33 9.67 9.25
CA ALA A 157 1.15 9.42 7.83
C ALA A 157 0.10 8.31 7.56
N LYS A 158 0.16 7.21 8.31
CA LYS A 158 -0.78 6.08 8.15
C LYS A 158 -2.18 6.42 8.64
N ALA A 159 -2.32 7.21 9.70
CA ALA A 159 -3.61 7.75 10.13
C ALA A 159 -4.19 8.72 9.09
N ALA A 160 -3.35 9.58 8.49
CA ALA A 160 -3.77 10.49 7.43
C ALA A 160 -4.25 9.75 6.17
N MET A 161 -3.66 8.59 5.81
CA MET A 161 -4.14 7.76 4.70
C MET A 161 -5.57 7.27 4.94
N VAL A 162 -5.94 6.94 6.17
CA VAL A 162 -7.33 6.55 6.52
C VAL A 162 -8.26 7.75 6.39
N GLY A 163 -7.88 8.93 6.89
CA GLY A 163 -8.66 10.16 6.69
C GLY A 163 -8.87 10.50 5.21
N LEU A 164 -7.81 10.38 4.40
CA LEU A 164 -7.88 10.59 2.96
C LEU A 164 -8.80 9.55 2.28
N THR A 165 -8.75 8.29 2.72
CA THR A 165 -9.65 7.23 2.24
C THR A 165 -11.11 7.61 2.43
N HIS A 166 -11.48 8.09 3.62
CA HIS A 166 -12.86 8.51 3.94
C HIS A 166 -13.32 9.69 3.05
N ALA A 167 -12.48 10.73 2.93
CA ALA A 167 -12.80 11.91 2.14
C ALA A 167 -13.01 11.55 0.65
N LEU A 168 -12.04 10.88 0.04
CA LEU A 168 -12.11 10.50 -1.36
C LEU A 168 -13.27 9.53 -1.64
N ALA A 169 -13.53 8.58 -0.73
CA ALA A 169 -14.65 7.65 -0.88
C ALA A 169 -15.99 8.38 -1.03
N LEU A 170 -16.21 9.46 -0.31
CA LEU A 170 -17.41 10.30 -0.42
C LEU A 170 -17.42 11.11 -1.71
N GLU A 171 -16.28 11.69 -2.08
CA GLU A 171 -16.18 12.57 -3.26
C GLU A 171 -16.44 11.83 -4.57
N VAL A 172 -16.05 10.55 -4.68
CA VAL A 172 -16.02 9.81 -5.95
C VAL A 172 -17.08 8.71 -6.08
N ALA A 173 -17.83 8.43 -5.03
CA ALA A 173 -18.79 7.33 -4.99
C ALA A 173 -19.85 7.39 -6.12
N ALA A 174 -20.37 8.60 -6.39
CA ALA A 174 -21.39 8.81 -7.42
C ALA A 174 -20.87 8.51 -8.84
N GLN A 175 -19.57 8.48 -9.05
CA GLN A 175 -18.91 8.16 -10.32
C GLN A 175 -18.45 6.69 -10.41
N GLY A 176 -18.93 5.80 -9.54
CA GLY A 176 -18.64 4.37 -9.60
C GLY A 176 -17.23 3.97 -9.14
N VAL A 177 -16.49 4.89 -8.50
CA VAL A 177 -15.16 4.65 -7.93
C VAL A 177 -15.29 4.35 -6.45
N THR A 178 -14.58 3.34 -5.96
CA THR A 178 -14.46 3.07 -4.52
C THR A 178 -13.04 3.34 -4.04
N VAL A 179 -12.92 3.88 -2.84
CA VAL A 179 -11.64 4.13 -2.16
C VAL A 179 -11.68 3.46 -0.80
N ASN A 180 -10.79 2.49 -0.57
CA ASN A 180 -10.71 1.73 0.66
C ASN A 180 -9.28 1.64 1.16
N ALA A 181 -9.09 1.31 2.43
CA ALA A 181 -7.78 1.04 3.01
C ALA A 181 -7.68 -0.41 3.49
N VAL A 182 -6.47 -0.95 3.42
CA VAL A 182 -6.07 -2.17 4.15
C VAL A 182 -5.10 -1.73 5.23
N ALA A 183 -5.29 -2.21 6.46
CA ALA A 183 -4.45 -1.91 7.61
C ALA A 183 -3.80 -3.19 8.15
N PRO A 184 -2.60 -3.56 7.65
CA PRO A 184 -1.86 -4.71 8.16
C PRO A 184 -1.36 -4.47 9.58
N GLY A 185 -1.27 -5.56 10.38
CA GLY A 185 -0.50 -5.63 11.60
C GLY A 185 0.92 -6.15 11.34
N TRP A 186 1.39 -7.08 12.18
CA TRP A 186 2.70 -7.72 12.02
C TRP A 186 2.66 -8.71 10.86
N ILE A 187 3.39 -8.41 9.78
CA ILE A 187 3.44 -9.22 8.56
C ILE A 187 4.88 -9.69 8.31
N ALA A 188 5.07 -10.99 8.06
CA ALA A 188 6.37 -11.59 7.75
C ALA A 188 6.83 -11.22 6.34
N THR A 189 7.22 -9.95 6.15
CA THR A 189 7.89 -9.46 4.94
C THR A 189 9.41 -9.65 5.06
N GLU A 190 10.14 -9.47 3.96
CA GLU A 190 11.62 -9.45 4.02
C GLU A 190 12.18 -8.32 4.89
N ALA A 191 11.43 -7.25 5.09
CA ALA A 191 11.83 -6.12 5.92
C ALA A 191 11.49 -6.33 7.40
N ALA A 192 10.76 -7.39 7.75
CA ALA A 192 10.37 -7.66 9.13
C ALA A 192 11.59 -7.95 10.00
N THR A 193 11.74 -7.21 11.07
CA THR A 193 12.83 -7.38 12.03
C THR A 193 12.58 -8.59 12.94
N PRO A 194 13.62 -9.16 13.56
CA PRO A 194 13.45 -10.21 14.58
C PRO A 194 12.57 -9.76 15.77
N GLU A 195 12.57 -8.46 16.10
CA GLU A 195 11.74 -7.88 17.14
C GLU A 195 10.26 -7.88 16.74
N GLU A 196 9.96 -7.44 15.52
CA GLU A 196 8.60 -7.48 14.96
C GLU A 196 8.04 -8.91 14.88
N LEU A 197 8.89 -9.88 14.48
CA LEU A 197 8.50 -11.30 14.45
C LEU A 197 8.26 -11.86 15.86
N ARG A 198 9.04 -11.42 16.86
CA ARG A 198 8.75 -11.75 18.27
C ARG A 198 7.44 -11.12 18.73
N ALA A 199 7.19 -9.84 18.41
CA ALA A 199 5.92 -9.18 18.73
C ALA A 199 4.72 -9.89 18.08
N ALA A 200 4.91 -10.40 16.86
CA ALA A 200 3.90 -11.19 16.17
C ALA A 200 3.52 -12.49 16.89
N SER A 201 4.44 -13.09 17.65
CA SER A 201 4.13 -14.30 18.45
C SER A 201 3.16 -14.04 19.60
N ALA A 202 2.97 -12.76 20.00
CA ALA A 202 1.99 -12.33 21.00
C ALA A 202 0.60 -12.02 20.39
N THR A 203 0.42 -12.15 19.07
CA THR A 203 -0.89 -12.03 18.43
C THR A 203 -1.77 -13.26 18.75
N PRO A 204 -3.12 -13.16 18.68
CA PRO A 204 -4.00 -14.31 18.91
C PRO A 204 -3.65 -15.56 18.09
N PRO A 205 -3.30 -15.46 16.77
CA PRO A 205 -2.83 -16.61 16.00
C PRO A 205 -1.42 -17.08 16.34
N ARG A 206 -0.68 -16.36 17.19
CA ARG A 206 0.71 -16.63 17.60
C ARG A 206 1.71 -16.69 16.43
N ARG A 207 1.46 -15.92 15.39
CA ARG A 207 2.33 -15.77 14.23
C ARG A 207 2.13 -14.41 13.57
N ALA A 208 3.08 -14.02 12.78
CA ALA A 208 2.88 -12.94 11.81
C ALA A 208 1.88 -13.36 10.73
N GLY A 209 1.15 -12.42 10.19
CA GLY A 209 0.46 -12.60 8.92
C GLY A 209 1.44 -12.72 7.77
N THR A 210 1.00 -13.22 6.63
CA THR A 210 1.79 -13.30 5.41
C THR A 210 1.43 -12.17 4.45
N PRO A 211 2.34 -11.74 3.56
CA PRO A 211 2.00 -10.82 2.48
C PRO A 211 0.82 -11.27 1.61
N ALA A 212 0.66 -12.59 1.42
CA ALA A 212 -0.44 -13.17 0.67
C ALA A 212 -1.81 -12.98 1.36
N GLU A 213 -1.88 -13.06 2.70
CA GLU A 213 -3.11 -12.78 3.45
C GLU A 213 -3.54 -11.32 3.31
N VAL A 214 -2.60 -10.38 3.28
CA VAL A 214 -2.88 -8.96 3.00
C VAL A 214 -3.32 -8.77 1.54
N ALA A 215 -2.62 -9.40 0.60
CA ALA A 215 -2.91 -9.31 -0.83
C ALA A 215 -4.30 -9.87 -1.20
N ALA A 216 -4.78 -10.90 -0.51
CA ALA A 216 -6.13 -11.42 -0.68
C ALA A 216 -7.20 -10.35 -0.35
N CYS A 217 -6.97 -9.54 0.68
CA CYS A 217 -7.84 -8.41 1.01
C CYS A 217 -7.78 -7.32 -0.06
N VAL A 218 -6.60 -7.03 -0.60
CA VAL A 218 -6.44 -6.09 -1.73
C VAL A 218 -7.21 -6.59 -2.95
N ALA A 219 -7.06 -7.85 -3.33
CA ALA A 219 -7.77 -8.45 -4.46
C ALA A 219 -9.30 -8.44 -4.26
N PHE A 220 -9.79 -8.70 -3.04
CA PHE A 220 -11.21 -8.56 -2.72
C PHE A 220 -11.69 -7.13 -2.95
N LEU A 221 -11.01 -6.13 -2.40
CA LEU A 221 -11.39 -4.71 -2.55
C LEU A 221 -11.31 -4.22 -4.01
N ALA A 222 -10.45 -4.82 -4.83
CA ALA A 222 -10.33 -4.57 -6.26
C ALA A 222 -11.42 -5.28 -7.10
N SER A 223 -12.11 -6.27 -6.54
CA SER A 223 -13.07 -7.12 -7.26
C SER A 223 -14.44 -6.45 -7.45
N PRO A 224 -15.26 -6.94 -8.39
CA PRO A 224 -16.67 -6.55 -8.50
C PRO A 224 -17.49 -6.87 -7.25
N GLY A 225 -17.11 -7.91 -6.47
CA GLY A 225 -17.77 -8.29 -5.23
C GLY A 225 -17.69 -7.22 -4.13
N ALA A 226 -16.71 -6.30 -4.22
CA ALA A 226 -16.57 -5.18 -3.30
C ALA A 226 -17.22 -3.88 -3.81
N SER A 227 -18.11 -3.93 -4.80
CA SER A 227 -18.68 -2.73 -5.43
C SER A 227 -19.48 -1.82 -4.48
N TYR A 228 -19.93 -2.34 -3.35
CA TYR A 228 -20.63 -1.57 -2.31
C TYR A 228 -19.80 -1.37 -1.04
N VAL A 229 -18.52 -1.78 -1.08
CA VAL A 229 -17.54 -1.54 -0.01
C VAL A 229 -16.79 -0.26 -0.35
N ASN A 230 -17.04 0.81 0.39
CA ASN A 230 -16.46 2.13 0.13
C ASN A 230 -16.16 2.86 1.43
N GLY A 231 -14.98 3.48 1.55
CA GLY A 231 -14.53 4.19 2.72
C GLY A 231 -14.14 3.29 3.90
N THR A 232 -14.03 1.97 3.72
CA THR A 232 -13.66 1.08 4.82
C THR A 232 -12.15 1.02 5.04
N THR A 233 -11.76 0.73 6.28
CA THR A 233 -10.41 0.29 6.63
C THR A 233 -10.48 -1.17 7.06
N LEU A 234 -10.02 -2.07 6.20
CA LEU A 234 -10.00 -3.51 6.46
C LEU A 234 -8.72 -3.86 7.25
N VAL A 235 -8.89 -4.18 8.52
CA VAL A 235 -7.78 -4.58 9.40
C VAL A 235 -7.37 -6.02 9.12
N VAL A 236 -6.06 -6.25 8.96
CA VAL A 236 -5.46 -7.57 8.68
C VAL A 236 -4.31 -7.80 9.66
N ASP A 237 -4.65 -8.12 10.91
CA ASP A 237 -3.69 -8.18 12.02
C ASP A 237 -3.85 -9.42 12.94
N GLY A 238 -4.69 -10.37 12.55
CA GLY A 238 -5.01 -11.54 13.37
C GLY A 238 -5.75 -11.21 14.66
N GLY A 239 -6.39 -10.06 14.76
CA GLY A 239 -7.09 -9.61 15.96
C GLY A 239 -6.16 -8.99 17.01
N ASN A 240 -4.91 -8.66 16.66
CA ASN A 240 -3.94 -8.13 17.61
C ASN A 240 -4.39 -6.83 18.29
N ILE A 241 -5.08 -5.93 17.56
CA ILE A 241 -5.58 -4.68 18.14
C ILE A 241 -6.76 -4.86 19.11
N LEU A 242 -7.40 -6.03 19.11
CA LEU A 242 -8.54 -6.32 19.98
C LEU A 242 -8.11 -6.77 21.38
N GLN A 243 -6.84 -7.07 21.60
CA GLN A 243 -6.33 -7.57 22.85
C GLN A 243 -6.19 -6.45 23.88
N GLU A 244 -6.84 -6.57 25.05
CA GLU A 244 -6.60 -5.70 26.19
C GLU A 244 -5.22 -5.98 26.82
N ARG A 245 -4.82 -7.25 26.87
CA ARG A 245 -3.49 -7.68 27.35
C ARG A 245 -2.79 -8.47 26.26
N LYS A 246 -1.54 -8.09 25.99
CA LYS A 246 -0.64 -8.87 25.10
C LYS A 246 0.19 -9.81 25.97
N ALA A 247 0.13 -11.09 25.65
CA ALA A 247 0.87 -12.13 26.37
C ALA A 247 2.37 -12.08 26.06
#